data_8cc085b4df56b083f2903886e9a5b7e7
#
_entry.id   8cc085b4df56b083f2903886e9a5b7e7
#
_cell.length_a   1.000
_cell.length_b   1.000
_cell.length_c   1.000
_cell.angle_alpha   90.00
_cell.angle_beta   90.00
_cell.angle_gamma   90.00
#
_symmetry.space_group_name_H-M   'P 1'
#
loop_
_entity.id
_entity.type
_entity.pdbx_description
1 polymer ?
#
loop_
_entity_poly.entity_id
_entity_poly.type
_entity_poly.pdbx_seq_one_letter_code
_entity_poly.pdbx_strand_id
1 'polypeptide(L)'
;MKAVILAGGEGTRLRPLSYVIPKPLLPVGTKPILEIIIERLRDHGFTDIILNTGYKAELIEAYFRDGNGLNVNIIYCQEDKPWGTAAPVKLIEHLLDNQPFLTMNGDLLTDLNFGAMYQMHLDKSAELTVATTGYSYKVPYGVIDMQDNMITSINEKPELKFLINAGVYVVSPSALDIIPKETFFNMTDLIQALIDQNRKVETYYIDGEWQDLGTMEVYEKVNAEYFRMDIGSFKLPRFNFTQEYLDAANAFSRKA
;
A
#
# COMPACT_ATOMS: atom_id res chain seq x y z
N MET A 1 11.53 12.69 -8.14
CA MET A 1 10.17 12.71 -7.51
C MET A 1 10.31 12.27 -6.05
N LYS A 2 9.38 12.72 -5.17
CA LYS A 2 9.39 12.35 -3.75
C LYS A 2 8.46 11.19 -3.44
N ALA A 3 8.90 10.29 -2.53
CA ALA A 3 8.05 9.27 -1.96
C ALA A 3 8.17 9.25 -0.43
N VAL A 4 7.03 9.06 0.24
CA VAL A 4 6.92 8.88 1.69
C VAL A 4 6.60 7.42 1.96
N ILE A 5 7.41 6.74 2.76
CA ILE A 5 7.18 5.36 3.14
C ILE A 5 6.84 5.30 4.63
N LEU A 6 5.67 4.74 4.94
CA LEU A 6 5.19 4.57 6.32
C LEU A 6 5.78 3.30 6.91
N ALA A 7 6.79 3.44 7.75
CA ALA A 7 7.58 2.36 8.32
C ALA A 7 7.60 2.36 9.87
N GLY A 8 6.65 3.05 10.51
CA GLY A 8 6.61 3.25 11.97
C GLY A 8 6.00 2.11 12.79
N GLY A 9 5.33 1.14 12.15
CA GLY A 9 4.54 0.11 12.82
C GLY A 9 5.37 -0.94 13.58
N GLU A 10 4.86 -1.45 14.72
CA GLU A 10 5.50 -2.48 15.54
C GLU A 10 5.56 -3.88 14.90
N GLY A 11 4.77 -4.15 13.88
CA GLY A 11 4.70 -5.48 13.24
C GLY A 11 4.25 -6.59 14.19
N THR A 12 3.30 -6.35 15.09
CA THR A 12 2.87 -7.29 16.15
C THR A 12 2.43 -8.65 15.63
N ARG A 13 1.82 -8.69 14.42
CA ARG A 13 1.39 -9.94 13.77
C ARG A 13 2.54 -10.79 13.22
N LEU A 14 3.77 -10.24 13.19
CA LEU A 14 5.00 -10.92 12.78
C LEU A 14 5.89 -11.32 13.97
N ARG A 15 5.36 -11.26 15.19
CA ARG A 15 6.06 -11.79 16.37
C ARG A 15 6.19 -13.31 16.26
N PRO A 16 7.35 -13.90 16.64
CA PRO A 16 8.43 -13.30 17.43
C PRO A 16 9.49 -12.53 16.63
N LEU A 17 9.53 -12.57 15.29
CA LEU A 17 10.58 -11.94 14.47
C LEU A 17 10.67 -10.43 14.74
N SER A 18 9.55 -9.75 14.82
CA SER A 18 9.49 -8.30 15.03
C SER A 18 9.91 -7.84 16.43
N TYR A 19 10.10 -8.76 17.40
CA TYR A 19 10.73 -8.43 18.68
C TYR A 19 12.21 -8.03 18.55
N VAL A 20 12.90 -8.55 17.54
CA VAL A 20 14.34 -8.32 17.34
C VAL A 20 14.57 -7.37 16.17
N ILE A 21 13.91 -7.61 15.05
CA ILE A 21 14.10 -6.88 13.79
C ILE A 21 12.80 -6.16 13.44
N PRO A 22 12.81 -4.82 13.21
CA PRO A 22 11.60 -4.11 12.76
C PRO A 22 11.12 -4.67 11.42
N LYS A 23 9.81 -4.72 11.21
CA LYS A 23 9.18 -5.31 10.02
C LYS A 23 9.82 -4.88 8.69
N PRO A 24 10.13 -3.59 8.46
CA PRO A 24 10.76 -3.15 7.22
C PRO A 24 12.14 -3.77 6.93
N LEU A 25 12.83 -4.24 7.96
CA LEU A 25 14.13 -4.92 7.84
C LEU A 25 14.03 -6.45 7.78
N LEU A 26 12.84 -7.02 7.85
CA LEU A 26 12.68 -8.47 7.67
C LEU A 26 13.09 -8.85 6.24
N PRO A 27 13.91 -9.92 6.07
CA PRO A 27 14.39 -10.29 4.75
C PRO A 27 13.32 -10.98 3.92
N VAL A 28 13.26 -10.64 2.64
CA VAL A 28 12.64 -11.43 1.58
C VAL A 28 13.76 -11.88 0.64
N GLY A 29 14.05 -13.16 0.67
CA GLY A 29 15.25 -13.67 0.04
C GLY A 29 16.52 -13.09 0.68
N THR A 30 17.28 -12.32 -0.08
CA THR A 30 18.57 -11.76 0.34
C THR A 30 18.51 -10.28 0.75
N LYS A 31 17.34 -9.63 0.64
CA LYS A 31 17.19 -8.20 0.89
C LYS A 31 16.08 -7.90 1.88
N PRO A 32 16.20 -6.85 2.70
CA PRO A 32 15.09 -6.33 3.49
C PRO A 32 13.91 -5.90 2.62
N ILE A 33 12.69 -6.04 3.14
CA ILE A 33 11.47 -5.58 2.47
C ILE A 33 11.60 -4.12 2.01
N LEU A 34 12.05 -3.24 2.90
CA LEU A 34 12.18 -1.82 2.62
C LEU A 34 13.24 -1.51 1.55
N GLU A 35 14.32 -2.31 1.47
CA GLU A 35 15.31 -2.16 0.40
C GLU A 35 14.70 -2.44 -0.97
N ILE A 36 13.92 -3.52 -1.08
CA ILE A 36 13.21 -3.87 -2.32
C ILE A 36 12.26 -2.74 -2.74
N ILE A 37 11.53 -2.17 -1.79
CA ILE A 37 10.62 -1.04 -2.04
C ILE A 37 11.38 0.17 -2.55
N ILE A 38 12.47 0.56 -1.88
CA ILE A 38 13.28 1.73 -2.24
C ILE A 38 13.89 1.56 -3.64
N GLU A 39 14.44 0.38 -3.95
CA GLU A 39 15.00 0.09 -5.28
C GLU A 39 13.94 0.24 -6.37
N ARG A 40 12.75 -0.31 -6.16
CA ARG A 40 11.64 -0.17 -7.11
C ARG A 40 11.18 1.27 -7.29
N LEU A 41 11.06 2.03 -6.23
CA LEU A 41 10.73 3.46 -6.28
C LEU A 41 11.79 4.23 -7.07
N ARG A 42 13.08 4.00 -6.78
CA ARG A 42 14.21 4.60 -7.51
C ARG A 42 14.13 4.30 -9.00
N ASP A 43 13.88 3.06 -9.37
CA ASP A 43 13.83 2.62 -10.78
C ASP A 43 12.66 3.26 -11.55
N HIS A 44 11.67 3.82 -10.83
CA HIS A 44 10.58 4.63 -11.36
C HIS A 44 10.79 6.15 -11.17
N GLY A 45 12.01 6.58 -10.78
CA GLY A 45 12.39 7.98 -10.68
C GLY A 45 12.06 8.67 -9.34
N PHE A 46 11.67 7.91 -8.32
CA PHE A 46 11.52 8.43 -6.95
C PHE A 46 12.86 8.31 -6.22
N THR A 47 13.63 9.37 -6.20
CA THR A 47 15.00 9.42 -5.65
C THR A 47 15.08 10.14 -4.31
N ASP A 48 14.09 10.93 -3.95
CA ASP A 48 13.97 11.56 -2.65
C ASP A 48 12.95 10.78 -1.81
N ILE A 49 13.44 10.04 -0.84
CA ILE A 49 12.65 9.14 0.00
C ILE A 49 12.55 9.72 1.41
N ILE A 50 11.33 9.88 1.90
CA ILE A 50 11.08 10.22 3.29
C ILE A 50 10.60 8.96 3.99
N LEU A 51 11.38 8.48 4.96
CA LEU A 51 11.01 7.34 5.78
C LEU A 51 10.36 7.84 7.07
N ASN A 52 9.06 7.61 7.19
CA ASN A 52 8.35 7.84 8.44
C ASN A 52 8.53 6.62 9.34
N THR A 53 9.41 6.74 10.33
CA THR A 53 9.84 5.66 11.22
C THR A 53 9.22 5.78 12.61
N GLY A 54 9.24 4.71 13.38
CA GLY A 54 8.74 4.67 14.75
C GLY A 54 9.42 3.57 15.54
N TYR A 55 8.81 2.39 15.59
CA TYR A 55 9.38 1.26 16.31
C TYR A 55 10.76 0.85 15.77
N LYS A 56 11.79 0.90 16.63
CA LYS A 56 13.20 0.56 16.31
C LYS A 56 13.76 1.35 15.12
N ALA A 57 13.42 2.64 15.05
CA ALA A 57 13.90 3.56 14.01
C ALA A 57 15.41 3.52 13.83
N GLU A 58 16.16 3.41 14.94
CA GLU A 58 17.62 3.35 14.96
C GLU A 58 18.22 2.22 14.12
N LEU A 59 17.53 1.08 14.02
CA LEU A 59 17.99 -0.04 13.19
C LEU A 59 17.78 0.23 11.71
N ILE A 60 16.68 0.89 11.36
CA ILE A 60 16.37 1.29 9.98
C ILE A 60 17.38 2.35 9.52
N GLU A 61 17.63 3.36 10.36
CA GLU A 61 18.61 4.41 10.10
C GLU A 61 20.05 3.86 9.96
N ALA A 62 20.42 2.93 10.85
CA ALA A 62 21.76 2.29 10.77
C ALA A 62 21.95 1.48 9.50
N TYR A 63 20.89 0.86 8.95
CA TYR A 63 20.96 0.06 7.74
C TYR A 63 21.03 0.93 6.49
N PHE A 64 20.09 1.86 6.31
CA PHE A 64 19.98 2.65 5.08
C PHE A 64 20.81 3.93 5.06
N ARG A 65 21.19 4.44 6.23
CA ARG A 65 21.96 5.69 6.37
C ARG A 65 21.33 6.83 5.58
N ASP A 66 22.08 7.51 4.75
CA ASP A 66 21.62 8.61 3.89
C ASP A 66 21.04 8.15 2.53
N GLY A 67 21.02 6.84 2.28
CA GLY A 67 20.50 6.26 1.03
C GLY A 67 21.49 6.21 -0.13
N ASN A 68 22.70 6.77 0.01
CA ASN A 68 23.72 6.81 -1.07
C ASN A 68 24.03 5.42 -1.62
N GLY A 69 24.04 4.38 -0.79
CA GLY A 69 24.26 2.99 -1.21
C GLY A 69 23.22 2.44 -2.18
N LEU A 70 22.02 3.04 -2.22
CA LEU A 70 20.90 2.70 -3.11
C LEU A 70 20.67 3.74 -4.21
N ASN A 71 21.53 4.77 -4.33
CA ASN A 71 21.38 5.90 -5.24
C ASN A 71 20.07 6.70 -5.02
N VAL A 72 19.70 6.90 -3.78
CA VAL A 72 18.57 7.73 -3.33
C VAL A 72 19.05 8.66 -2.21
N ASN A 73 18.27 9.71 -1.93
CA ASN A 73 18.43 10.57 -0.77
C ASN A 73 17.33 10.20 0.26
N ILE A 74 17.73 9.83 1.49
CA ILE A 74 16.78 9.43 2.53
C ILE A 74 16.75 10.49 3.64
N ILE A 75 15.53 10.95 3.94
CA ILE A 75 15.23 11.78 5.10
C ILE A 75 14.39 10.94 6.07
N TYR A 76 14.74 10.94 7.34
CA TYR A 76 14.02 10.24 8.40
C TYR A 76 13.12 11.20 9.17
N CYS A 77 11.89 10.77 9.39
CA CYS A 77 10.93 11.46 10.26
C CYS A 77 10.40 10.45 11.28
N GLN A 78 10.66 10.70 12.55
CA GLN A 78 10.24 9.78 13.61
C GLN A 78 8.92 10.24 14.22
N GLU A 79 7.96 9.31 14.33
CA GLU A 79 6.71 9.53 15.07
C GLU A 79 6.95 9.36 16.57
N ASP A 80 6.42 10.27 17.37
CA ASP A 80 6.42 10.18 18.85
C ASP A 80 5.34 9.23 19.38
N LYS A 81 4.28 9.00 18.60
CA LYS A 81 3.16 8.08 18.87
C LYS A 81 2.47 7.69 17.56
N PRO A 82 1.66 6.60 17.55
CA PRO A 82 0.88 6.24 16.39
C PRO A 82 -0.17 7.30 16.05
N TRP A 83 -0.03 7.93 14.87
CA TRP A 83 -0.95 8.96 14.38
C TRP A 83 -1.91 8.46 13.29
N GLY A 84 -1.86 7.19 12.91
CA GLY A 84 -2.54 6.62 11.75
C GLY A 84 -1.66 6.66 10.51
N THR A 85 -2.25 6.63 9.32
CA THR A 85 -1.50 6.52 8.06
C THR A 85 -1.50 7.81 7.22
N ALA A 86 -2.39 8.78 7.51
CA ALA A 86 -2.42 10.07 6.81
C ALA A 86 -1.85 11.21 7.66
N ALA A 87 -2.11 11.25 8.97
CA ALA A 87 -1.60 12.32 9.82
C ALA A 87 -0.06 12.43 9.81
N PRO A 88 0.73 11.34 9.79
CA PRO A 88 2.18 11.42 9.63
C PRO A 88 2.62 12.19 8.38
N VAL A 89 1.89 12.03 7.29
CA VAL A 89 2.17 12.74 6.03
C VAL A 89 1.92 14.25 6.18
N LYS A 90 0.87 14.64 6.92
CA LYS A 90 0.62 16.06 7.25
C LYS A 90 1.72 16.68 8.10
N LEU A 91 2.28 15.93 9.05
CA LEU A 91 3.36 16.41 9.92
C LEU A 91 4.64 16.77 9.14
N ILE A 92 4.89 16.09 8.04
CA ILE A 92 6.07 16.28 7.18
C ILE A 92 5.78 17.13 5.93
N GLU A 93 4.64 17.79 5.85
CA GLU A 93 4.23 18.62 4.70
C GLU A 93 5.31 19.62 4.27
N HIS A 94 6.06 20.18 5.22
CA HIS A 94 7.14 21.13 4.95
C HIS A 94 8.32 20.54 4.17
N LEU A 95 8.42 19.20 4.04
CA LEU A 95 9.44 18.49 3.26
C LEU A 95 8.96 18.13 1.84
N LEU A 96 7.70 18.39 1.49
CA LEU A 96 7.07 17.91 0.27
C LEU A 96 7.13 18.90 -0.92
N ASP A 97 7.79 20.05 -0.76
CA ASP A 97 8.01 21.09 -1.78
C ASP A 97 6.75 21.58 -2.50
N ASN A 98 5.59 21.41 -1.90
CA ASN A 98 4.29 21.73 -2.49
C ASN A 98 4.07 21.09 -3.88
N GLN A 99 4.56 19.87 -4.07
CA GLN A 99 4.39 19.06 -5.28
C GLN A 99 3.64 17.77 -4.94
N PRO A 100 2.91 17.17 -5.90
CA PRO A 100 2.39 15.82 -5.72
C PRO A 100 3.50 14.83 -5.36
N PHE A 101 3.20 13.89 -4.51
CA PHE A 101 4.15 12.89 -4.02
C PHE A 101 3.46 11.53 -3.88
N LEU A 102 4.26 10.48 -3.90
CA LEU A 102 3.78 9.13 -3.61
C LEU A 102 3.86 8.88 -2.10
N THR A 103 2.85 8.21 -1.52
CA THR A 103 2.97 7.64 -0.18
C THR A 103 2.51 6.18 -0.19
N MET A 104 3.18 5.33 0.60
CA MET A 104 2.85 3.92 0.68
C MET A 104 3.23 3.30 2.03
N ASN A 105 2.60 2.18 2.34
CA ASN A 105 3.01 1.36 3.48
C ASN A 105 4.36 0.67 3.21
N GLY A 106 5.22 0.61 4.23
CA GLY A 106 6.57 0.05 4.15
C GLY A 106 6.67 -1.48 4.23
N ASP A 107 5.58 -2.19 3.96
CA ASP A 107 5.44 -3.63 4.06
C ASP A 107 4.78 -4.28 2.83
N LEU A 108 4.73 -3.53 1.72
CA LEU A 108 4.09 -3.95 0.48
C LEU A 108 5.12 -4.37 -0.56
N LEU A 109 4.93 -5.55 -1.14
CA LEU A 109 5.62 -5.95 -2.36
C LEU A 109 4.63 -5.90 -3.53
N THR A 110 5.00 -5.21 -4.61
CA THR A 110 4.07 -5.02 -5.74
C THR A 110 4.80 -4.76 -7.05
N ASP A 111 4.18 -5.18 -8.15
CA ASP A 111 4.62 -4.88 -9.52
C ASP A 111 4.09 -3.53 -10.04
N LEU A 112 3.43 -2.77 -9.20
CA LEU A 112 2.89 -1.46 -9.54
C LEU A 112 3.91 -0.60 -10.31
N ASN A 113 3.49 -0.06 -11.44
CA ASN A 113 4.24 0.96 -12.15
C ASN A 113 4.01 2.33 -11.48
N PHE A 114 4.86 2.64 -10.51
CA PHE A 114 4.75 3.89 -9.73
C PHE A 114 4.84 5.14 -10.62
N GLY A 115 5.68 5.13 -11.65
CA GLY A 115 5.81 6.25 -12.58
C GLY A 115 4.55 6.48 -13.40
N ALA A 116 3.94 5.42 -13.92
CA ALA A 116 2.69 5.51 -14.68
C ALA A 116 1.52 5.97 -13.80
N MET A 117 1.42 5.47 -12.56
CA MET A 117 0.42 5.94 -11.60
C MET A 117 0.59 7.42 -11.28
N TYR A 118 1.83 7.88 -11.06
CA TYR A 118 2.13 9.29 -10.81
C TYR A 118 1.76 10.16 -12.02
N GLN A 119 2.11 9.74 -13.24
CA GLN A 119 1.76 10.47 -14.45
C GLN A 119 0.24 10.56 -14.65
N MET A 120 -0.48 9.45 -14.45
CA MET A 120 -1.95 9.45 -14.53
C MET A 120 -2.57 10.43 -13.51
N HIS A 121 -2.04 10.51 -12.29
CA HIS A 121 -2.49 11.47 -11.28
C HIS A 121 -2.37 12.91 -11.78
N LEU A 122 -1.24 13.26 -12.40
CA LEU A 122 -1.02 14.58 -12.98
C LEU A 122 -1.96 14.86 -14.16
N ASP A 123 -2.07 13.93 -15.10
CA ASP A 123 -2.90 14.06 -16.31
C ASP A 123 -4.38 14.23 -15.95
N LYS A 124 -4.81 13.57 -14.90
CA LYS A 124 -6.18 13.67 -14.38
C LYS A 124 -6.39 14.90 -13.48
N SER A 125 -5.33 15.58 -13.07
CA SER A 125 -5.40 16.64 -12.04
C SER A 125 -6.18 16.15 -10.81
N ALA A 126 -5.83 14.96 -10.32
CA ALA A 126 -6.48 14.36 -9.17
C ALA A 126 -5.99 14.99 -7.86
N GLU A 127 -6.80 14.96 -6.83
CA GLU A 127 -6.39 15.35 -5.48
C GLU A 127 -5.74 14.18 -4.76
N LEU A 128 -6.27 12.99 -5.02
CA LEU A 128 -5.75 11.72 -4.53
C LEU A 128 -5.92 10.65 -5.61
N THR A 129 -4.89 9.86 -5.84
CA THR A 129 -4.99 8.63 -6.62
C THR A 129 -4.68 7.45 -5.73
N VAL A 130 -5.58 6.48 -5.66
CA VAL A 130 -5.47 5.27 -4.84
C VAL A 130 -5.11 4.10 -5.72
N ALA A 131 -4.01 3.40 -5.42
CA ALA A 131 -3.77 2.11 -6.05
C ALA A 131 -4.76 1.08 -5.52
N THR A 132 -5.35 0.31 -6.42
CA THR A 132 -6.33 -0.74 -6.09
C THR A 132 -5.93 -2.06 -6.71
N THR A 133 -6.30 -3.15 -6.07
CA THR A 133 -6.07 -4.50 -6.59
C THR A 133 -7.28 -5.39 -6.31
N GLY A 134 -7.39 -6.51 -7.05
CA GLY A 134 -8.43 -7.49 -6.83
C GLY A 134 -8.12 -8.37 -5.62
N TYR A 135 -9.14 -8.65 -4.82
CA TYR A 135 -9.06 -9.61 -3.73
C TYR A 135 -10.21 -10.61 -3.86
N SER A 136 -9.91 -11.91 -3.76
CA SER A 136 -10.93 -12.94 -3.80
C SER A 136 -10.97 -13.70 -2.48
N TYR A 137 -12.18 -13.97 -2.01
CA TYR A 137 -12.44 -14.75 -0.81
C TYR A 137 -13.40 -15.91 -1.12
N LYS A 138 -12.91 -17.13 -0.93
CA LYS A 138 -13.70 -18.33 -1.11
C LYS A 138 -14.43 -18.67 0.19
N VAL A 139 -15.74 -18.55 0.18
CA VAL A 139 -16.56 -18.97 1.33
C VAL A 139 -16.54 -20.50 1.40
N PRO A 140 -16.13 -21.12 2.54
CA PRO A 140 -15.97 -22.57 2.63
C PRO A 140 -17.32 -23.33 2.80
N TYR A 141 -18.45 -22.64 2.71
CA TYR A 141 -19.79 -23.15 2.95
C TYR A 141 -20.77 -22.74 1.85
N GLY A 142 -21.91 -23.40 1.78
CA GLY A 142 -23.04 -22.95 0.96
C GLY A 142 -23.62 -21.64 1.52
N VAL A 143 -23.72 -20.61 0.68
CA VAL A 143 -24.35 -19.33 1.01
C VAL A 143 -25.81 -19.38 0.60
N ILE A 144 -26.69 -18.98 1.50
CA ILE A 144 -28.15 -19.07 1.34
C ILE A 144 -28.71 -17.64 1.24
N ASP A 145 -29.54 -17.40 0.23
CA ASP A 145 -30.40 -16.22 0.17
C ASP A 145 -31.79 -16.58 0.71
N MET A 146 -32.41 -15.67 1.46
CA MET A 146 -33.71 -15.87 2.06
C MET A 146 -34.64 -14.68 1.81
N GLN A 147 -35.91 -14.97 1.64
CA GLN A 147 -36.99 -14.00 1.67
C GLN A 147 -38.14 -14.57 2.53
N ASP A 148 -38.65 -13.80 3.50
CA ASP A 148 -39.77 -14.17 4.38
C ASP A 148 -39.63 -15.59 5.00
N ASN A 149 -38.42 -15.92 5.52
CA ASN A 149 -38.06 -17.23 6.08
C ASN A 149 -38.03 -18.40 5.08
N MET A 150 -38.18 -18.15 3.79
CA MET A 150 -38.04 -19.17 2.75
C MET A 150 -36.68 -19.04 2.07
N ILE A 151 -36.02 -20.18 1.84
CA ILE A 151 -34.77 -20.21 1.06
C ILE A 151 -35.12 -19.96 -0.41
N THR A 152 -34.50 -18.92 -1.01
CA THR A 152 -34.72 -18.56 -2.40
C THR A 152 -33.60 -19.02 -3.31
N SER A 153 -32.37 -19.12 -2.77
CA SER A 153 -31.22 -19.66 -3.50
C SER A 153 -30.18 -20.29 -2.56
N ILE A 154 -29.33 -21.14 -3.10
CA ILE A 154 -28.13 -21.62 -2.45
C ILE A 154 -26.96 -21.60 -3.46
N ASN A 155 -25.82 -21.03 -3.06
CA ASN A 155 -24.60 -21.03 -3.84
C ASN A 155 -23.50 -21.76 -3.04
N GLU A 156 -23.07 -22.93 -3.54
CA GLU A 156 -22.11 -23.77 -2.84
C GLU A 156 -20.68 -23.24 -3.01
N LYS A 157 -20.05 -22.90 -1.89
CA LYS A 157 -18.66 -22.41 -1.81
C LYS A 157 -18.34 -21.28 -2.80
N PRO A 158 -19.14 -20.20 -2.81
CA PRO A 158 -18.93 -19.12 -3.76
C PRO A 158 -17.59 -18.42 -3.54
N GLU A 159 -17.03 -17.93 -4.61
CA GLU A 159 -15.88 -17.04 -4.61
C GLU A 159 -16.37 -15.58 -4.72
N LEU A 160 -16.18 -14.82 -3.65
CA LEU A 160 -16.50 -13.39 -3.60
C LEU A 160 -15.29 -12.58 -4.03
N LYS A 161 -15.49 -11.64 -4.94
CA LYS A 161 -14.41 -10.78 -5.46
C LYS A 161 -14.64 -9.34 -5.04
N PHE A 162 -13.57 -8.68 -4.63
CA PHE A 162 -13.58 -7.31 -4.16
C PHE A 162 -12.45 -6.52 -4.82
N LEU A 163 -12.67 -5.23 -5.03
CA LEU A 163 -11.61 -4.28 -5.30
C LEU A 163 -11.19 -3.68 -3.96
N ILE A 164 -9.91 -3.81 -3.61
CA ILE A 164 -9.39 -3.35 -2.34
C ILE A 164 -8.36 -2.23 -2.51
N ASN A 165 -8.22 -1.42 -1.49
CA ASN A 165 -7.17 -0.42 -1.35
C ASN A 165 -5.82 -1.12 -1.15
N ALA A 166 -4.87 -0.85 -2.04
CA ALA A 166 -3.56 -1.51 -2.05
C ALA A 166 -2.51 -0.82 -1.16
N GLY A 167 -2.87 0.25 -0.44
CA GLY A 167 -1.94 0.93 0.47
C GLY A 167 -0.85 1.74 -0.22
N VAL A 168 -1.05 2.13 -1.48
CA VAL A 168 -0.18 3.03 -2.25
C VAL A 168 -1.01 4.16 -2.82
N TYR A 169 -0.52 5.39 -2.71
CA TYR A 169 -1.26 6.59 -3.06
C TYR A 169 -0.35 7.62 -3.74
N VAL A 170 -0.92 8.41 -4.66
CA VAL A 170 -0.33 9.68 -5.08
C VAL A 170 -1.23 10.79 -4.55
N VAL A 171 -0.63 11.74 -3.84
CA VAL A 171 -1.34 12.77 -3.08
C VAL A 171 -0.93 14.14 -3.59
N SER A 172 -1.89 14.98 -3.96
CA SER A 172 -1.67 16.41 -4.20
C SER A 172 -1.56 17.18 -2.88
N PRO A 173 -0.73 18.20 -2.78
CA PRO A 173 -0.56 18.99 -1.55
C PRO A 173 -1.88 19.52 -0.98
N SER A 174 -2.80 19.93 -1.86
CA SER A 174 -4.13 20.42 -1.48
C SER A 174 -4.97 19.40 -0.69
N ALA A 175 -4.76 18.10 -0.91
CA ALA A 175 -5.46 17.07 -0.14
C ALA A 175 -5.06 17.06 1.34
N LEU A 176 -3.85 17.52 1.67
CA LEU A 176 -3.37 17.57 3.05
C LEU A 176 -4.11 18.60 3.91
N ASP A 177 -4.80 19.57 3.32
CA ASP A 177 -5.57 20.59 4.05
C ASP A 177 -6.75 19.99 4.82
N ILE A 178 -7.23 18.82 4.39
CA ILE A 178 -8.32 18.10 5.07
C ILE A 178 -7.84 17.41 6.35
N ILE A 179 -6.56 17.06 6.42
CA ILE A 179 -6.02 16.31 7.56
C ILE A 179 -5.93 17.23 8.77
N PRO A 180 -6.65 16.95 9.86
CA PRO A 180 -6.60 17.77 11.06
C PRO A 180 -5.22 17.65 11.72
N LYS A 181 -4.73 18.76 12.29
CA LYS A 181 -3.46 18.77 13.01
C LYS A 181 -3.55 17.95 14.28
N GLU A 182 -2.47 17.25 14.61
CA GLU A 182 -2.30 16.52 15.88
C GLU A 182 -3.46 15.58 16.25
N THR A 183 -4.09 15.00 15.23
CA THR A 183 -5.21 14.07 15.38
C THR A 183 -4.91 12.77 14.65
N PHE A 184 -5.27 11.64 15.24
CA PHE A 184 -5.19 10.34 14.56
C PHE A 184 -6.06 10.35 13.31
N PHE A 185 -5.45 10.07 12.14
CA PHE A 185 -6.13 10.12 10.86
C PHE A 185 -5.51 9.13 9.87
N ASN A 186 -6.33 8.27 9.28
CA ASN A 186 -5.87 7.28 8.32
C ASN A 186 -6.06 7.76 6.87
N MET A 187 -5.38 7.11 5.93
CA MET A 187 -5.60 7.34 4.50
C MET A 187 -7.04 7.02 4.07
N THR A 188 -7.68 6.05 4.72
CA THR A 188 -9.11 5.75 4.49
C THR A 188 -10.02 6.89 4.92
N ASP A 189 -9.69 7.58 6.00
CA ASP A 189 -10.44 8.75 6.47
C ASP A 189 -10.24 9.93 5.51
N LEU A 190 -9.02 10.11 4.98
CA LEU A 190 -8.72 11.11 3.95
C LEU A 190 -9.49 10.85 2.66
N ILE A 191 -9.51 9.59 2.19
CA ILE A 191 -10.28 9.19 1.01
C ILE A 191 -11.76 9.55 1.20
N GLN A 192 -12.36 9.16 2.32
CA GLN A 192 -13.77 9.42 2.59
C GLN A 192 -14.06 10.93 2.68
N ALA A 193 -13.23 11.68 3.38
CA ALA A 193 -13.38 13.12 3.53
C ALA A 193 -13.27 13.89 2.19
N LEU A 194 -12.40 13.44 1.28
CA LEU A 194 -12.30 13.98 -0.08
C LEU A 194 -13.56 13.67 -0.90
N ILE A 195 -14.07 12.45 -0.83
CA ILE A 195 -15.31 12.04 -1.51
C ILE A 195 -16.50 12.86 -1.01
N ASP A 196 -16.66 13.03 0.30
CA ASP A 196 -17.76 13.78 0.93
C ASP A 196 -17.75 15.26 0.51
N GLN A 197 -16.57 15.80 0.20
CA GLN A 197 -16.40 17.17 -0.32
C GLN A 197 -16.46 17.26 -1.86
N ASN A 198 -16.82 16.17 -2.55
CA ASN A 198 -16.83 16.07 -4.01
C ASN A 198 -15.46 16.44 -4.64
N ARG A 199 -14.36 16.19 -3.92
CA ARG A 199 -13.01 16.38 -4.44
C ARG A 199 -12.59 15.15 -5.25
N LYS A 200 -11.70 15.35 -6.21
CA LYS A 200 -11.38 14.35 -7.21
C LYS A 200 -10.46 13.26 -6.66
N VAL A 201 -11.02 12.07 -6.39
CA VAL A 201 -10.31 10.85 -6.02
C VAL A 201 -10.34 9.88 -7.20
N GLU A 202 -9.17 9.52 -7.72
CA GLU A 202 -9.01 8.58 -8.84
C GLU A 202 -8.49 7.24 -8.33
N THR A 203 -8.68 6.19 -9.11
CA THR A 203 -8.11 4.87 -8.82
C THR A 203 -7.13 4.46 -9.92
N TYR A 204 -6.05 3.78 -9.53
CA TYR A 204 -5.10 3.13 -10.43
C TYR A 204 -5.08 1.64 -10.13
N TYR A 205 -5.52 0.82 -11.08
CA TYR A 205 -5.57 -0.62 -10.90
C TYR A 205 -4.19 -1.26 -11.10
N ILE A 206 -3.77 -2.11 -10.16
CA ILE A 206 -2.55 -2.90 -10.25
C ILE A 206 -2.84 -4.14 -11.07
N ASP A 207 -2.35 -4.17 -12.32
CA ASP A 207 -2.38 -5.35 -13.18
C ASP A 207 -1.09 -6.16 -12.98
N GLY A 208 -0.93 -6.72 -11.82
CA GLY A 208 0.28 -7.44 -11.41
C GLY A 208 0.19 -7.90 -9.98
N GLU A 209 1.33 -8.28 -9.43
CA GLU A 209 1.40 -8.79 -8.08
C GLU A 209 1.33 -7.68 -7.03
N TRP A 210 0.64 -8.01 -5.97
CA TRP A 210 0.55 -7.21 -4.77
C TRP A 210 0.46 -8.12 -3.54
N GLN A 211 1.34 -7.91 -2.57
CA GLN A 211 1.40 -8.66 -1.32
C GLN A 211 1.59 -7.72 -0.13
N ASP A 212 0.68 -7.79 0.84
CA ASP A 212 0.85 -7.19 2.17
C ASP A 212 1.52 -8.22 3.08
N LEU A 213 2.77 -7.98 3.43
CA LEU A 213 3.55 -8.84 4.32
C LEU A 213 3.15 -8.66 5.80
N GLY A 214 1.87 -8.41 6.06
CA GLY A 214 1.33 -8.11 7.39
C GLY A 214 1.25 -9.29 8.35
N THR A 215 1.30 -10.54 7.88
CA THR A 215 1.15 -11.75 8.70
C THR A 215 2.29 -12.74 8.48
N MET A 216 2.54 -13.61 9.47
CA MET A 216 3.57 -14.64 9.36
C MET A 216 3.28 -15.59 8.18
N GLU A 217 2.04 -15.97 7.97
CA GLU A 217 1.63 -16.87 6.88
C GLU A 217 2.00 -16.30 5.50
N VAL A 218 1.66 -15.02 5.24
CA VAL A 218 2.01 -14.35 3.98
C VAL A 218 3.52 -14.18 3.85
N TYR A 219 4.20 -13.80 4.93
CA TYR A 219 5.65 -13.63 4.95
C TYR A 219 6.39 -14.94 4.62
N GLU A 220 6.01 -16.07 5.25
CA GLU A 220 6.59 -17.38 4.98
C GLU A 220 6.31 -17.86 3.55
N LYS A 221 5.09 -17.64 3.06
CA LYS A 221 4.70 -17.97 1.69
C LYS A 221 5.57 -17.22 0.68
N VAL A 222 5.68 -15.90 0.82
CA VAL A 222 6.48 -15.07 -0.09
C VAL A 222 7.95 -15.47 -0.08
N ASN A 223 8.53 -15.73 1.10
CA ASN A 223 9.92 -16.23 1.19
C ASN A 223 10.09 -17.60 0.54
N ALA A 224 9.16 -18.54 0.74
CA ALA A 224 9.22 -19.85 0.12
C ALA A 224 9.14 -19.77 -1.41
N GLU A 225 8.36 -18.86 -1.95
CA GLU A 225 8.26 -18.60 -3.39
C GLU A 225 9.56 -17.97 -3.92
N TYR A 226 10.12 -16.99 -3.21
CA TYR A 226 11.40 -16.35 -3.55
C TYR A 226 12.55 -17.36 -3.65
N PHE A 227 12.67 -18.30 -2.72
CA PHE A 227 13.73 -19.33 -2.72
C PHE A 227 13.50 -20.43 -3.76
N ARG A 228 12.29 -20.61 -4.27
CA ARG A 228 11.99 -21.54 -5.38
C ARG A 228 12.32 -20.97 -6.77
N MET A 229 12.35 -19.66 -6.86
CA MET A 229 12.71 -18.96 -8.10
C MET A 229 14.22 -18.74 -8.11
N ASP A 230 14.90 -19.29 -9.12
CA ASP A 230 16.32 -19.06 -9.35
C ASP A 230 16.60 -17.55 -9.41
N ILE A 231 17.63 -17.10 -8.71
CA ILE A 231 17.97 -15.72 -8.29
C ILE A 231 17.97 -14.65 -9.42
N GLY A 232 17.53 -14.97 -10.62
CA GLY A 232 17.55 -14.09 -11.79
C GLY A 232 16.19 -13.72 -12.41
N SER A 233 15.07 -14.24 -11.93
CA SER A 233 13.77 -13.99 -12.55
C SER A 233 12.62 -14.02 -11.54
N PHE A 234 12.54 -13.03 -10.67
CA PHE A 234 11.36 -12.83 -9.85
C PHE A 234 10.21 -12.34 -10.73
N LYS A 235 9.37 -13.27 -11.16
CA LYS A 235 8.03 -12.99 -11.70
C LYS A 235 7.05 -13.66 -10.77
N LEU A 236 6.33 -12.85 -10.01
CA LEU A 236 5.20 -13.33 -9.22
C LEU A 236 4.13 -13.96 -10.16
N PRO A 237 3.38 -14.99 -9.74
CA PRO A 237 2.34 -15.60 -10.60
C PRO A 237 1.28 -14.54 -10.97
N ARG A 238 0.95 -14.44 -12.26
CA ARG A 238 -0.04 -13.48 -12.78
C ARG A 238 -1.45 -13.96 -12.48
N PHE A 239 -2.21 -13.18 -11.70
CA PHE A 239 -3.67 -13.33 -11.63
C PHE A 239 -4.29 -12.56 -12.81
N ASN A 240 -4.80 -13.26 -13.81
CA ASN A 240 -5.53 -12.64 -14.91
C ASN A 240 -6.93 -12.25 -14.42
N PHE A 241 -7.15 -10.98 -14.14
CA PHE A 241 -8.48 -10.43 -13.99
C PHE A 241 -8.99 -9.97 -15.37
N THR A 242 -10.13 -10.49 -15.80
CA THR A 242 -10.75 -10.15 -17.07
C THR A 242 -11.48 -8.80 -16.98
N GLN A 243 -11.75 -8.16 -18.14
CA GLN A 243 -12.54 -6.92 -18.28
C GLN A 243 -13.90 -7.02 -17.59
N GLU A 244 -14.49 -8.20 -17.48
CA GLU A 244 -15.73 -8.47 -16.73
C GLU A 244 -15.67 -8.00 -15.26
N TYR A 245 -14.48 -8.04 -14.64
CA TYR A 245 -14.31 -7.61 -13.25
C TYR A 245 -14.37 -6.09 -13.10
N LEU A 246 -13.77 -5.36 -14.03
CA LEU A 246 -13.83 -3.89 -14.05
C LEU A 246 -15.27 -3.41 -14.32
N ASP A 247 -16.00 -4.13 -15.15
CA ASP A 247 -17.41 -3.84 -15.45
C ASP A 247 -18.33 -4.14 -14.26
N ALA A 248 -18.05 -5.21 -13.51
CA ALA A 248 -18.79 -5.55 -12.28
C ALA A 248 -18.52 -4.53 -11.14
N ALA A 249 -17.27 -4.08 -10.97
CA ALA A 249 -16.93 -3.05 -9.98
C ALA A 249 -17.59 -1.70 -10.30
N ASN A 250 -17.64 -1.32 -11.59
CA ASN A 250 -18.34 -0.13 -12.06
C ASN A 250 -19.88 -0.22 -11.93
N ALA A 251 -20.43 -1.44 -11.99
CA ALA A 251 -21.87 -1.67 -11.79
C ALA A 251 -22.28 -1.56 -10.30
N PHE A 252 -21.38 -1.88 -9.38
CA PHE A 252 -21.62 -1.75 -7.94
C PHE A 252 -21.61 -0.29 -7.47
N SER A 253 -20.71 0.54 -8.02
CA SER A 253 -20.60 1.96 -7.69
C SER A 253 -21.78 2.82 -8.21
N ARG A 254 -22.64 2.27 -9.09
CA ARG A 254 -23.84 2.96 -9.61
C ARG A 254 -25.12 2.60 -8.86
N LYS A 255 -25.04 1.77 -7.82
CA LYS A 255 -26.22 1.30 -7.03
C LYS A 255 -26.14 1.66 -5.54
N ALA A 256 -25.13 2.44 -5.12
CA ALA A 256 -25.02 2.99 -3.76
C ALA A 256 -25.47 4.46 -3.74
#